data_dbc446e62b0ad0448fc9ccf775aebd1e
#
_entry.id   dbc446e62b0ad0448fc9ccf775aebd1e
#
_cell.length_a   1.000
_cell.length_b   1.000
_cell.length_c   1.000
_cell.angle_alpha   90.00
_cell.angle_beta   90.00
_cell.angle_gamma   90.00
#
_symmetry.space_group_name_H-M   'P 1'
#
loop_
_entity.id
_entity.type
_entity.pdbx_description
1 polymer ?
#
loop_
_entity_poly.entity_id
_entity_poly.type
_entity_poly.pdbx_seq_one_letter_code
_entity_poly.pdbx_strand_id
1 'polypeptide(L)'
;MGITRKEADALEAEFMSAMPEGQDYSRESAIKLLEAWNHLIEIMVREKDMTDKLGVESIDWQIGNWANDTVMAAHNAGLYEEEIRVNEQILQIRWSGRDNTFHENARRDIADAYADMGNVEECYRLYEKYLREDPLWGWAWIGYYRQLNDHDDARFESILDDLYQKAKAGVDFRDKEDLFRELGDEYNTLGNKERADYFYKLEDAQKRSRRSFFGEPGRSVSEIRSEKIYPNDPCPCGSGRKYKKCCGKK
;
A
#
# COMPACT_ATOMS: atom_id res chain seq x y z
N MET A 1 -28.40 8.43 1.77
CA MET A 1 -28.74 9.12 0.51
C MET A 1 -27.41 9.41 -0.14
N GLY A 2 -27.24 9.27 -1.43
CA GLY A 2 -25.99 9.59 -2.11
C GLY A 2 -26.04 10.99 -2.72
N ILE A 3 -24.89 11.43 -3.24
CA ILE A 3 -24.78 12.71 -3.95
C ILE A 3 -25.53 12.65 -5.29
N THR A 4 -25.96 13.82 -5.78
CA THR A 4 -26.56 13.94 -7.12
C THR A 4 -25.48 13.80 -8.21
N ARG A 5 -25.88 13.40 -9.42
CA ARG A 5 -24.97 13.34 -10.57
C ARG A 5 -24.29 14.69 -10.84
N LYS A 6 -25.05 15.80 -10.70
CA LYS A 6 -24.51 17.15 -10.89
C LYS A 6 -23.41 17.50 -9.89
N GLU A 7 -23.58 17.11 -8.61
CA GLU A 7 -22.56 17.32 -7.59
C GLU A 7 -21.32 16.45 -7.86
N ALA A 8 -21.54 15.21 -8.29
CA ALA A 8 -20.46 14.32 -8.68
C ALA A 8 -19.63 14.89 -9.84
N ASP A 9 -20.29 15.35 -10.91
CA ASP A 9 -19.62 15.93 -12.08
C ASP A 9 -18.86 17.22 -11.71
N ALA A 10 -19.39 18.03 -10.76
CA ALA A 10 -18.69 19.22 -10.27
C ALA A 10 -17.42 18.86 -9.48
N LEU A 11 -17.51 17.90 -8.56
CA LEU A 11 -16.39 17.42 -7.77
C LEU A 11 -15.30 16.82 -8.65
N GLU A 12 -15.65 15.99 -9.62
CA GLU A 12 -14.72 15.42 -10.59
C GLU A 12 -13.99 16.52 -11.38
N ALA A 13 -14.71 17.56 -11.81
CA ALA A 13 -14.11 18.70 -12.51
C ALA A 13 -13.12 19.48 -11.61
N GLU A 14 -13.42 19.65 -10.33
CA GLU A 14 -12.51 20.29 -9.36
C GLU A 14 -11.21 19.51 -9.25
N PHE A 15 -11.24 18.21 -8.98
CA PHE A 15 -10.05 17.37 -8.92
C PHE A 15 -9.28 17.36 -10.24
N MET A 16 -9.96 17.19 -11.37
CA MET A 16 -9.31 17.19 -12.70
C MET A 16 -8.63 18.52 -13.01
N SER A 17 -9.22 19.64 -12.61
CA SER A 17 -8.63 20.97 -12.81
C SER A 17 -7.43 21.26 -11.91
N ALA A 18 -7.33 20.54 -10.78
CA ALA A 18 -6.26 20.66 -9.81
C ALA A 18 -5.05 19.76 -10.15
N MET A 19 -5.27 18.70 -10.96
CA MET A 19 -4.21 17.79 -11.37
C MET A 19 -3.15 18.51 -12.22
N PRO A 20 -1.86 18.34 -11.92
CA PRO A 20 -0.79 18.93 -12.70
C PRO A 20 -0.68 18.28 -14.10
N GLU A 21 -0.20 19.03 -15.08
CA GLU A 21 0.28 18.47 -16.35
C GLU A 21 1.60 17.72 -16.07
N GLY A 22 1.53 16.40 -15.89
CA GLY A 22 2.66 15.56 -15.51
C GLY A 22 2.66 15.21 -14.01
N GLN A 23 3.81 14.81 -13.46
CA GLN A 23 3.96 14.39 -12.06
C GLN A 23 4.54 15.49 -11.15
N ASP A 24 4.63 16.71 -11.62
CA ASP A 24 5.22 17.82 -10.87
C ASP A 24 4.13 18.61 -10.14
N TYR A 25 3.89 18.27 -8.88
CA TYR A 25 2.93 18.96 -8.02
C TYR A 25 3.48 20.31 -7.59
N SER A 26 3.04 21.38 -8.25
CA SER A 26 3.30 22.74 -7.76
C SER A 26 2.53 23.02 -6.45
N ARG A 27 3.00 24.01 -5.67
CA ARG A 27 2.25 24.45 -4.48
C ARG A 27 0.83 24.93 -4.82
N GLU A 28 0.62 25.51 -6.01
CA GLU A 28 -0.70 25.91 -6.48
C GLU A 28 -1.61 24.71 -6.74
N SER A 29 -1.09 23.67 -7.41
CA SER A 29 -1.82 22.41 -7.61
C SER A 29 -2.18 21.74 -6.27
N ALA A 30 -1.24 21.71 -5.32
CA ALA A 30 -1.49 21.17 -4.00
C ALA A 30 -2.63 21.89 -3.26
N ILE A 31 -2.66 23.24 -3.31
CA ILE A 31 -3.74 24.03 -2.70
C ILE A 31 -5.09 23.68 -3.34
N LYS A 32 -5.16 23.61 -4.67
CA LYS A 32 -6.39 23.26 -5.37
C LYS A 32 -6.87 21.84 -5.05
N LEU A 33 -5.95 20.87 -4.95
CA LEU A 33 -6.30 19.50 -4.53
C LEU A 33 -6.82 19.47 -3.10
N LEU A 34 -6.22 20.22 -2.19
CA LEU A 34 -6.69 20.37 -0.81
C LEU A 34 -8.09 21.00 -0.74
N GLU A 35 -8.40 21.99 -1.58
CA GLU A 35 -9.73 22.60 -1.69
C GLU A 35 -10.76 21.57 -2.19
N ALA A 36 -10.44 20.83 -3.25
CA ALA A 36 -11.31 19.77 -3.78
C ALA A 36 -11.52 18.64 -2.76
N TRP A 37 -10.47 18.24 -2.04
CA TRP A 37 -10.54 17.27 -0.96
C TRP A 37 -11.44 17.74 0.18
N ASN A 38 -11.30 19.00 0.62
CA ASN A 38 -12.18 19.57 1.65
C ASN A 38 -13.65 19.54 1.21
N HIS A 39 -13.94 19.87 -0.05
CA HIS A 39 -15.30 19.79 -0.59
C HIS A 39 -15.84 18.35 -0.56
N LEU A 40 -15.03 17.36 -0.93
CA LEU A 40 -15.39 15.94 -0.81
C LEU A 40 -15.74 15.58 0.65
N ILE A 41 -14.91 15.98 1.61
CA ILE A 41 -15.15 15.70 3.04
C ILE A 41 -16.44 16.41 3.52
N GLU A 42 -16.69 17.65 3.12
CA GLU A 42 -17.94 18.36 3.44
C GLU A 42 -19.18 17.60 2.92
N ILE A 43 -19.10 17.05 1.70
CA ILE A 43 -20.16 16.21 1.15
C ILE A 43 -20.36 14.96 2.01
N MET A 44 -19.29 14.23 2.37
CA MET A 44 -19.38 13.03 3.22
C MET A 44 -20.00 13.35 4.59
N VAL A 45 -19.61 14.46 5.20
CA VAL A 45 -20.17 14.92 6.49
C VAL A 45 -21.64 15.28 6.35
N ARG A 46 -22.02 16.01 5.31
CA ARG A 46 -23.42 16.39 5.02
C ARG A 46 -24.31 15.15 4.83
N GLU A 47 -23.82 14.17 4.07
CA GLU A 47 -24.52 12.90 3.85
C GLU A 47 -24.49 11.97 5.07
N LYS A 48 -23.72 12.31 6.11
CA LYS A 48 -23.48 11.51 7.33
C LYS A 48 -22.93 10.11 7.01
N ASP A 49 -22.13 10.03 5.98
CA ASP A 49 -21.55 8.78 5.50
C ASP A 49 -20.08 8.97 5.09
N MET A 50 -19.17 8.74 6.05
CA MET A 50 -17.73 8.75 5.84
C MET A 50 -17.31 7.44 5.17
N THR A 51 -17.51 7.33 3.85
CA THR A 51 -17.21 6.13 3.06
C THR A 51 -16.69 6.49 1.67
N ASP A 52 -15.93 5.55 1.07
CA ASP A 52 -15.49 5.64 -0.33
C ASP A 52 -16.59 5.27 -1.34
N LYS A 53 -17.86 5.17 -0.88
CA LYS A 53 -19.04 4.82 -1.71
C LYS A 53 -20.15 5.86 -1.55
N LEU A 54 -20.10 6.88 -2.39
CA LEU A 54 -21.11 7.96 -2.40
C LEU A 54 -22.31 7.68 -3.31
N GLY A 55 -22.32 6.51 -3.97
CA GLY A 55 -23.44 6.06 -4.80
C GLY A 55 -23.38 6.54 -6.25
N VAL A 56 -22.28 7.13 -6.69
CA VAL A 56 -21.99 7.47 -8.09
C VAL A 56 -20.71 6.73 -8.50
N GLU A 57 -20.84 5.72 -9.33
CA GLU A 57 -19.76 4.77 -9.67
C GLU A 57 -18.47 5.46 -10.15
N SER A 58 -18.59 6.50 -10.99
CA SER A 58 -17.40 7.23 -11.49
C SER A 58 -16.60 7.89 -10.36
N ILE A 59 -17.28 8.39 -9.33
CA ILE A 59 -16.64 9.00 -8.15
C ILE A 59 -16.11 7.92 -7.19
N ASP A 60 -16.90 6.90 -6.92
CA ASP A 60 -16.56 5.83 -5.99
C ASP A 60 -15.24 5.13 -6.35
N TRP A 61 -14.87 5.08 -7.64
CA TRP A 61 -13.60 4.56 -8.11
C TRP A 61 -12.43 5.54 -7.96
N GLN A 62 -12.71 6.83 -7.83
CA GLN A 62 -11.68 7.89 -7.82
C GLN A 62 -11.27 8.33 -6.42
N ILE A 63 -12.14 8.14 -5.41
CA ILE A 63 -11.89 8.67 -4.06
C ILE A 63 -10.53 8.22 -3.51
N GLY A 64 -10.15 6.95 -3.72
CA GLY A 64 -8.85 6.45 -3.29
C GLY A 64 -7.67 7.10 -4.02
N ASN A 65 -7.80 7.35 -5.32
CA ASN A 65 -6.77 8.05 -6.11
C ASN A 65 -6.65 9.50 -5.64
N TRP A 66 -7.79 10.20 -5.48
CA TRP A 66 -7.80 11.58 -5.00
C TRP A 66 -7.20 11.73 -3.59
N ALA A 67 -7.43 10.75 -2.70
CA ALA A 67 -6.78 10.72 -1.39
C ALA A 67 -5.26 10.69 -1.53
N ASN A 68 -4.74 9.73 -2.31
CA ASN A 68 -3.30 9.60 -2.54
C ASN A 68 -2.69 10.82 -3.23
N ASP A 69 -3.35 11.34 -4.27
CA ASP A 69 -2.88 12.50 -5.02
C ASP A 69 -2.81 13.75 -4.13
N THR A 70 -3.82 13.94 -3.26
CA THR A 70 -3.87 15.08 -2.34
C THR A 70 -2.78 15.02 -1.28
N VAL A 71 -2.57 13.83 -0.68
CA VAL A 71 -1.49 13.60 0.30
C VAL A 71 -0.14 13.85 -0.35
N MET A 72 0.13 13.24 -1.51
CA MET A 72 1.40 13.40 -2.22
C MET A 72 1.65 14.85 -2.64
N ALA A 73 0.63 15.57 -3.09
CA ALA A 73 0.75 16.96 -3.46
C ALA A 73 1.06 17.85 -2.24
N ALA A 74 0.39 17.61 -1.10
CA ALA A 74 0.63 18.35 0.13
C ALA A 74 2.08 18.12 0.63
N HIS A 75 2.52 16.85 0.65
CA HIS A 75 3.89 16.49 1.01
C HIS A 75 4.94 17.19 0.12
N ASN A 76 4.83 17.06 -1.21
CA ASN A 76 5.77 17.64 -2.16
C ASN A 76 5.81 19.19 -2.11
N ALA A 77 4.72 19.80 -1.70
CA ALA A 77 4.63 21.25 -1.50
C ALA A 77 5.14 21.73 -0.13
N GLY A 78 5.56 20.83 0.76
CA GLY A 78 5.96 21.12 2.14
C GLY A 78 4.79 21.62 3.00
N LEU A 79 3.56 21.17 2.70
CA LEU A 79 2.33 21.51 3.45
C LEU A 79 2.03 20.40 4.46
N TYR A 80 2.99 20.10 5.33
CA TYR A 80 2.94 18.93 6.22
C TYR A 80 1.78 18.96 7.22
N GLU A 81 1.38 20.11 7.72
CA GLU A 81 0.20 20.24 8.59
C GLU A 81 -1.09 19.85 7.86
N GLU A 82 -1.19 20.25 6.60
CA GLU A 82 -2.32 19.86 5.72
C GLU A 82 -2.27 18.38 5.35
N GLU A 83 -1.09 17.84 5.09
CA GLU A 83 -0.87 16.41 4.87
C GLU A 83 -1.36 15.59 6.07
N ILE A 84 -0.97 15.95 7.29
CA ILE A 84 -1.45 15.31 8.52
C ILE A 84 -2.96 15.39 8.60
N ARG A 85 -3.56 16.55 8.36
CA ARG A 85 -5.01 16.75 8.41
C ARG A 85 -5.75 15.88 7.40
N VAL A 86 -5.27 15.79 6.17
CA VAL A 86 -5.86 14.91 5.12
C VAL A 86 -5.76 13.45 5.56
N ASN A 87 -4.61 13.01 6.05
CA ASN A 87 -4.41 11.65 6.52
C ASN A 87 -5.30 11.30 7.73
N GLU A 88 -5.51 12.24 8.66
CA GLU A 88 -6.47 12.07 9.77
C GLU A 88 -7.91 11.90 9.27
N GLN A 89 -8.29 12.57 8.19
CA GLN A 89 -9.59 12.39 7.53
C GLN A 89 -9.67 11.04 6.83
N ILE A 90 -8.60 10.59 6.14
CA ILE A 90 -8.50 9.25 5.53
C ILE A 90 -8.71 8.15 6.57
N LEU A 91 -8.19 8.32 7.80
CA LEU A 91 -8.41 7.38 8.91
C LEU A 91 -9.86 7.29 9.38
N GLN A 92 -10.70 8.29 9.07
CA GLN A 92 -12.13 8.29 9.41
C GLN A 92 -13.00 7.67 8.32
N ILE A 93 -12.48 7.52 7.10
CA ILE A 93 -13.21 6.94 5.98
C ILE A 93 -13.29 5.41 6.13
N ARG A 94 -14.48 4.85 5.96
CA ARG A 94 -14.70 3.41 5.82
C ARG A 94 -14.43 3.01 4.38
N TRP A 95 -13.25 2.46 4.15
CA TRP A 95 -12.85 1.97 2.83
C TRP A 95 -13.52 0.63 2.51
N SER A 96 -14.05 0.50 1.30
CA SER A 96 -14.72 -0.72 0.83
C SER A 96 -13.74 -1.85 0.46
N GLY A 97 -12.45 -1.57 0.38
CA GLY A 97 -11.38 -2.55 0.16
C GLY A 97 -11.28 -3.55 1.32
N ARG A 98 -10.73 -4.74 1.03
CA ARG A 98 -10.58 -5.79 2.04
C ARG A 98 -9.33 -5.63 2.91
N ASP A 99 -8.42 -4.76 2.51
CA ASP A 99 -7.18 -4.46 3.22
C ASP A 99 -7.25 -3.11 3.91
N ASN A 100 -6.31 -2.88 4.81
CA ASN A 100 -6.19 -1.63 5.56
C ASN A 100 -5.21 -0.65 4.91
N THR A 101 -4.88 -0.81 3.63
CA THR A 101 -3.80 -0.07 2.96
C THR A 101 -3.92 1.44 3.14
N PHE A 102 -5.11 2.02 2.95
CA PHE A 102 -5.31 3.46 3.15
C PHE A 102 -5.05 3.90 4.59
N HIS A 103 -5.55 3.13 5.59
CA HIS A 103 -5.30 3.45 7.00
C HIS A 103 -3.84 3.26 7.39
N GLU A 104 -3.18 2.25 6.86
CA GLU A 104 -1.78 1.96 7.15
C GLU A 104 -0.86 3.02 6.52
N ASN A 105 -1.10 3.41 5.28
CA ASN A 105 -0.37 4.49 4.63
C ASN A 105 -0.59 5.81 5.40
N ALA A 106 -1.85 6.17 5.68
CA ALA A 106 -2.15 7.41 6.41
C ALA A 106 -1.45 7.48 7.78
N ARG A 107 -1.35 6.36 8.51
CA ARG A 107 -0.59 6.32 9.77
C ARG A 107 0.89 6.60 9.58
N ARG A 108 1.50 6.00 8.55
CA ARG A 108 2.92 6.22 8.24
C ARG A 108 3.16 7.65 7.78
N ASP A 109 2.35 8.15 6.86
CA ASP A 109 2.47 9.50 6.32
C ASP A 109 2.33 10.56 7.43
N ILE A 110 1.43 10.35 8.41
CA ILE A 110 1.33 11.23 9.59
C ILE A 110 2.64 11.22 10.40
N ALA A 111 3.21 10.04 10.65
CA ALA A 111 4.44 9.94 11.43
C ALA A 111 5.62 10.58 10.69
N ASP A 112 5.75 10.31 9.39
CA ASP A 112 6.81 10.86 8.55
C ASP A 112 6.69 12.38 8.41
N ALA A 113 5.47 12.93 8.23
CA ALA A 113 5.23 14.35 8.17
C ALA A 113 5.66 15.09 9.45
N TYR A 114 5.50 14.46 10.64
CA TYR A 114 6.04 15.05 11.87
C TYR A 114 7.58 15.15 11.85
N ALA A 115 8.27 14.13 11.32
CA ALA A 115 9.73 14.19 11.17
C ALA A 115 10.15 15.29 10.18
N ASP A 116 9.45 15.42 9.05
CA ASP A 116 9.70 16.46 8.04
C ASP A 116 9.47 17.88 8.59
N MET A 117 8.59 18.03 9.56
CA MET A 117 8.40 19.27 10.32
C MET A 117 9.47 19.50 11.38
N GLY A 118 10.41 18.57 11.56
CA GLY A 118 11.43 18.61 12.61
C GLY A 118 10.97 18.12 13.98
N ASN A 119 9.75 17.58 14.09
CA ASN A 119 9.20 16.99 15.32
C ASN A 119 9.46 15.48 15.37
N VAL A 120 10.73 15.12 15.36
CA VAL A 120 11.21 13.73 15.26
C VAL A 120 10.73 12.85 16.44
N GLU A 121 10.62 13.43 17.63
CA GLU A 121 10.15 12.70 18.82
C GLU A 121 8.69 12.28 18.68
N GLU A 122 7.84 13.08 18.06
CA GLU A 122 6.45 12.70 17.80
C GLU A 122 6.37 11.60 16.72
N CYS A 123 7.19 11.66 15.68
CA CYS A 123 7.34 10.60 14.70
C CYS A 123 7.66 9.27 15.39
N TYR A 124 8.70 9.22 16.22
CA TYR A 124 9.10 8.02 16.94
C TYR A 124 7.99 7.50 17.86
N ARG A 125 7.34 8.40 18.60
CA ARG A 125 6.22 8.06 19.49
C ARG A 125 5.08 7.39 18.73
N LEU A 126 4.78 7.86 17.53
CA LEU A 126 3.74 7.30 16.67
C LEU A 126 4.13 5.92 16.16
N TYR A 127 5.33 5.73 15.62
CA TYR A 127 5.81 4.42 15.18
C TYR A 127 5.85 3.41 16.32
N GLU A 128 6.35 3.78 17.49
CA GLU A 128 6.34 2.92 18.67
C GLU A 128 4.92 2.55 19.13
N LYS A 129 3.97 3.49 19.03
CA LYS A 129 2.56 3.19 19.29
C LYS A 129 2.04 2.16 18.30
N TYR A 130 2.26 2.36 17.00
CA TYR A 130 1.78 1.46 15.96
C TYR A 130 2.38 0.05 16.09
N LEU A 131 3.65 -0.04 16.40
CA LEU A 131 4.34 -1.32 16.62
C LEU A 131 3.96 -2.00 17.92
N ARG A 132 3.48 -1.28 18.95
CA ARG A 132 2.84 -1.89 20.11
C ARG A 132 1.45 -2.46 19.81
N GLU A 133 0.69 -1.80 18.94
CA GLU A 133 -0.63 -2.26 18.48
C GLU A 133 -0.52 -3.46 17.54
N ASP A 134 0.44 -3.42 16.62
CA ASP A 134 0.72 -4.49 15.65
C ASP A 134 2.24 -4.70 15.45
N PRO A 135 2.86 -5.55 16.27
CA PRO A 135 4.30 -5.82 16.19
C PRO A 135 4.72 -6.60 14.92
N LEU A 136 3.76 -7.10 14.14
CA LEU A 136 4.01 -7.82 12.90
C LEU A 136 3.93 -6.94 11.66
N TRP A 137 3.60 -5.68 11.79
CA TRP A 137 3.44 -4.76 10.67
C TRP A 137 4.79 -4.35 10.07
N GLY A 138 5.16 -5.01 8.94
CA GLY A 138 6.46 -4.84 8.28
C GLY A 138 6.72 -3.41 7.82
N TRP A 139 5.74 -2.74 7.22
CA TRP A 139 5.89 -1.36 6.75
C TRP A 139 6.07 -0.34 7.90
N ALA A 140 5.51 -0.59 9.09
CA ALA A 140 5.77 0.27 10.23
C ALA A 140 7.22 0.10 10.75
N TRP A 141 7.76 -1.12 10.74
CA TRP A 141 9.17 -1.34 11.05
C TRP A 141 10.09 -0.64 10.04
N ILE A 142 9.79 -0.72 8.74
CA ILE A 142 10.56 -0.04 7.69
C ILE A 142 10.55 1.47 7.92
N GLY A 143 9.39 2.09 8.10
CA GLY A 143 9.30 3.53 8.39
C GLY A 143 10.07 3.91 9.65
N TYR A 144 9.89 3.16 10.74
CA TYR A 144 10.54 3.47 12.00
C TYR A 144 12.06 3.45 11.92
N TYR A 145 12.67 2.38 11.42
CA TYR A 145 14.13 2.32 11.36
C TYR A 145 14.73 3.32 10.35
N ARG A 146 14.03 3.64 9.26
CA ARG A 146 14.45 4.69 8.32
C ARG A 146 14.52 6.04 9.01
N GLN A 147 13.48 6.42 9.76
CA GLN A 147 13.48 7.67 10.51
C GLN A 147 14.59 7.71 11.57
N LEU A 148 14.89 6.58 12.22
CA LEU A 148 16.03 6.51 13.15
C LEU A 148 17.37 6.71 12.43
N ASN A 149 17.53 6.11 11.24
CA ASN A 149 18.74 6.25 10.41
C ASN A 149 18.91 7.68 9.90
N ASP A 150 17.84 8.27 9.37
CA ASP A 150 17.86 9.62 8.79
C ASP A 150 18.21 10.71 9.82
N HIS A 151 18.02 10.41 11.11
CA HIS A 151 18.32 11.32 12.23
C HIS A 151 19.49 10.85 13.11
N ASP A 152 20.32 9.91 12.62
CA ASP A 152 21.50 9.38 13.33
C ASP A 152 21.18 8.88 14.77
N ASP A 153 19.97 8.32 14.99
CA ASP A 153 19.54 7.87 16.31
C ASP A 153 20.25 6.58 16.74
N ALA A 154 20.81 6.59 17.93
CA ALA A 154 21.55 5.46 18.47
C ALA A 154 20.72 4.14 18.60
N ARG A 155 19.41 4.20 18.56
CA ARG A 155 18.51 3.04 18.56
C ARG A 155 18.51 2.28 17.23
N PHE A 156 18.94 2.91 16.14
CA PHE A 156 18.89 2.33 14.80
C PHE A 156 19.53 0.93 14.73
N GLU A 157 20.79 0.80 15.14
CA GLU A 157 21.49 -0.49 15.09
C GLU A 157 20.81 -1.56 15.96
N SER A 158 20.30 -1.15 17.14
CA SER A 158 19.59 -2.04 18.04
C SER A 158 18.29 -2.56 17.46
N ILE A 159 17.54 -1.72 16.73
CA ILE A 159 16.31 -2.12 16.05
C ILE A 159 16.61 -3.07 14.90
N LEU A 160 17.65 -2.79 14.10
CA LEU A 160 18.06 -3.73 13.04
C LEU A 160 18.48 -5.10 13.59
N ASP A 161 19.21 -5.13 14.71
CA ASP A 161 19.59 -6.39 15.33
C ASP A 161 18.37 -7.14 15.89
N ASP A 162 17.43 -6.48 16.53
CA ASP A 162 16.18 -7.08 17.01
C ASP A 162 15.36 -7.68 15.84
N LEU A 163 15.23 -6.96 14.71
CA LEU A 163 14.55 -7.46 13.52
C LEU A 163 15.26 -8.69 12.93
N TYR A 164 16.61 -8.68 12.92
CA TYR A 164 17.37 -9.84 12.50
C TYR A 164 17.12 -11.06 13.40
N GLN A 165 17.13 -10.89 14.73
CA GLN A 165 16.84 -11.99 15.67
C GLN A 165 15.42 -12.51 15.53
N LYS A 166 14.44 -11.62 15.38
CA LYS A 166 13.04 -11.97 15.13
C LYS A 166 12.86 -12.78 13.83
N ALA A 167 13.53 -12.35 12.74
CA ALA A 167 13.51 -13.09 11.48
C ALA A 167 14.14 -14.48 11.62
N LYS A 168 15.26 -14.61 12.34
CA LYS A 168 15.89 -15.91 12.66
C LYS A 168 15.00 -16.81 13.51
N ALA A 169 14.23 -16.24 14.42
CA ALA A 169 13.25 -16.96 15.22
C ALA A 169 12.00 -17.37 14.43
N GLY A 170 11.88 -16.97 13.16
CA GLY A 170 10.76 -17.32 12.31
C GLY A 170 9.50 -16.50 12.57
N VAL A 171 9.63 -15.27 13.09
CA VAL A 171 8.48 -14.37 13.27
C VAL A 171 7.83 -14.12 11.91
N ASP A 172 6.51 -14.36 11.83
CA ASP A 172 5.74 -14.23 10.60
C ASP A 172 5.21 -12.79 10.43
N PHE A 173 6.11 -11.89 10.05
CA PHE A 173 5.75 -10.49 9.77
C PHE A 173 4.74 -10.40 8.63
N ARG A 174 3.85 -9.42 8.69
CA ARG A 174 3.12 -8.94 7.52
C ARG A 174 4.11 -8.23 6.59
N ASP A 175 3.79 -8.11 5.32
CA ASP A 175 4.61 -7.41 4.31
C ASP A 175 6.08 -7.90 4.27
N LYS A 176 6.29 -9.15 4.66
CA LYS A 176 7.64 -9.72 4.88
C LYS A 176 8.51 -9.72 3.63
N GLU A 177 7.93 -9.78 2.43
CA GLU A 177 8.69 -9.67 1.17
C GLU A 177 9.37 -8.31 1.08
N ASP A 178 8.63 -7.23 1.35
CA ASP A 178 9.16 -5.88 1.36
C ASP A 178 10.12 -5.66 2.54
N LEU A 179 9.73 -6.05 3.75
CA LEU A 179 10.57 -5.92 4.94
C LEU A 179 11.93 -6.60 4.75
N PHE A 180 11.96 -7.81 4.19
CA PHE A 180 13.22 -8.54 4.01
C PHE A 180 14.08 -7.93 2.90
N ARG A 181 13.48 -7.43 1.83
CA ARG A 181 14.21 -6.68 0.80
C ARG A 181 14.87 -5.44 1.41
N GLU A 182 14.10 -4.62 2.11
CA GLU A 182 14.58 -3.38 2.70
C GLU A 182 15.67 -3.62 3.76
N LEU A 183 15.53 -4.64 4.62
CA LEU A 183 16.56 -5.02 5.58
C LEU A 183 17.83 -5.56 4.87
N GLY A 184 17.67 -6.29 3.77
CA GLY A 184 18.77 -6.73 2.94
C GLY A 184 19.57 -5.56 2.37
N ASP A 185 18.88 -4.58 1.81
CA ASP A 185 19.47 -3.36 1.24
C ASP A 185 20.17 -2.52 2.33
N GLU A 186 19.55 -2.38 3.50
CA GLU A 186 20.13 -1.66 4.63
C GLU A 186 21.43 -2.31 5.12
N TYR A 187 21.42 -3.62 5.39
CA TYR A 187 22.65 -4.34 5.80
C TYR A 187 23.74 -4.34 4.72
N ASN A 188 23.36 -4.33 3.44
CA ASN A 188 24.33 -4.19 2.35
C ASN A 188 24.97 -2.80 2.35
N THR A 189 24.21 -1.74 2.60
CA THR A 189 24.69 -0.35 2.74
C THR A 189 25.66 -0.23 3.92
N LEU A 190 25.35 -0.89 5.05
CA LEU A 190 26.21 -0.96 6.23
C LEU A 190 27.44 -1.87 6.04
N GLY A 191 27.59 -2.51 4.87
CA GLY A 191 28.71 -3.42 4.56
C GLY A 191 28.62 -4.80 5.23
N ASN A 192 27.51 -5.12 5.90
CA ASN A 192 27.27 -6.43 6.52
C ASN A 192 26.66 -7.42 5.52
N LYS A 193 27.52 -7.94 4.64
CA LYS A 193 27.11 -8.84 3.56
C LYS A 193 26.46 -10.14 4.04
N GLU A 194 26.89 -10.68 5.19
CA GLU A 194 26.31 -11.90 5.74
C GLU A 194 24.83 -11.72 6.06
N ARG A 195 24.47 -10.65 6.77
CA ARG A 195 23.08 -10.35 7.11
C ARG A 195 22.27 -9.92 5.87
N ALA A 196 22.86 -9.18 4.96
CA ALA A 196 22.23 -8.83 3.69
C ALA A 196 21.83 -10.08 2.90
N ASP A 197 22.77 -11.01 2.69
CA ASP A 197 22.53 -12.29 1.99
C ASP A 197 21.48 -13.16 2.69
N TYR A 198 21.42 -13.11 4.02
CA TYR A 198 20.40 -13.79 4.79
C TYR A 198 18.99 -13.27 4.45
N PHE A 199 18.80 -11.96 4.44
CA PHE A 199 17.51 -11.35 4.14
C PHE A 199 17.11 -11.51 2.67
N TYR A 200 18.02 -11.36 1.72
CA TYR A 200 17.74 -11.64 0.30
C TYR A 200 17.30 -13.09 0.05
N LYS A 201 17.86 -14.05 0.77
CA LYS A 201 17.39 -15.45 0.70
C LYS A 201 15.95 -15.61 1.23
N LEU A 202 15.60 -14.89 2.31
CA LEU A 202 14.23 -14.90 2.83
C LEU A 202 13.26 -14.27 1.85
N GLU A 203 13.59 -13.12 1.28
CA GLU A 203 12.81 -12.45 0.24
C GLU A 203 12.56 -13.38 -0.97
N ASP A 204 13.63 -14.00 -1.50
CA ASP A 204 13.54 -14.96 -2.60
C ASP A 204 12.66 -16.17 -2.26
N ALA A 205 12.68 -16.64 -1.02
CA ALA A 205 11.80 -17.72 -0.58
C ALA A 205 10.32 -17.29 -0.61
N GLN A 206 10.00 -16.04 -0.20
CA GLN A 206 8.65 -15.50 -0.28
C GLN A 206 8.19 -15.35 -1.74
N LYS A 207 9.04 -14.79 -2.62
CA LYS A 207 8.74 -14.68 -4.06
C LYS A 207 8.45 -16.03 -4.70
N ARG A 208 9.24 -17.07 -4.37
CA ARG A 208 9.00 -18.43 -4.86
C ARG A 208 7.69 -19.02 -4.35
N SER A 209 7.38 -18.86 -3.07
CA SER A 209 6.12 -19.32 -2.48
C SER A 209 4.92 -18.66 -3.16
N ARG A 210 4.97 -17.33 -3.38
CA ARG A 210 3.92 -16.60 -4.08
C ARG A 210 3.73 -17.07 -5.52
N ARG A 211 4.82 -17.28 -6.28
CA ARG A 211 4.77 -17.81 -7.65
C ARG A 211 4.17 -19.20 -7.71
N SER A 212 4.47 -20.06 -6.76
CA SER A 212 3.90 -21.41 -6.70
C SER A 212 2.39 -21.39 -6.41
N PHE A 213 1.90 -20.39 -5.67
CA PHE A 213 0.49 -20.26 -5.34
C PHE A 213 -0.34 -19.62 -6.47
N PHE A 214 0.22 -18.62 -7.18
CA PHE A 214 -0.50 -17.89 -8.24
C PHE A 214 -0.14 -18.34 -9.66
N GLY A 215 0.77 -19.30 -9.84
CA GLY A 215 1.35 -19.67 -11.15
C GLY A 215 2.42 -18.66 -11.61
N GLU A 216 3.21 -19.04 -12.61
CA GLU A 216 4.22 -18.12 -13.17
C GLU A 216 3.55 -16.87 -13.76
N PRO A 217 3.99 -15.65 -13.41
CA PRO A 217 3.53 -14.44 -14.09
C PRO A 217 4.08 -14.48 -15.52
N GLY A 218 3.22 -14.74 -16.50
CA GLY A 218 3.60 -14.83 -17.91
C GLY A 218 2.71 -15.74 -18.76
N ARG A 219 1.95 -16.66 -18.17
CA ARG A 219 0.87 -17.32 -18.90
C ARG A 219 -0.38 -16.46 -18.84
N SER A 220 -0.67 -15.76 -19.93
CA SER A 220 -1.94 -15.02 -20.04
C SER A 220 -3.11 -16.03 -19.90
N VAL A 221 -4.23 -15.58 -19.36
CA VAL A 221 -5.47 -16.39 -19.26
C VAL A 221 -5.92 -16.90 -20.64
N SER A 222 -5.49 -16.21 -21.72
CA SER A 222 -5.68 -16.62 -23.10
C SER A 222 -4.83 -17.86 -23.49
N GLU A 223 -3.63 -18.02 -22.93
CA GLU A 223 -2.77 -19.20 -23.18
C GLU A 223 -3.27 -20.45 -22.44
N ILE A 224 -3.86 -20.27 -21.24
CA ILE A 224 -4.46 -21.37 -20.48
C ILE A 224 -5.75 -21.90 -21.19
N ARG A 225 -6.43 -21.04 -21.99
CA ARG A 225 -7.62 -21.44 -22.76
C ARG A 225 -7.33 -22.07 -24.11
N SER A 226 -6.08 -22.12 -24.58
CA SER A 226 -5.74 -22.54 -25.94
C SER A 226 -5.13 -23.93 -26.09
N GLU A 227 -4.87 -24.66 -25.01
CA GLU A 227 -4.56 -26.10 -25.16
C GLU A 227 -5.84 -26.86 -25.57
N LYS A 228 -6.02 -27.02 -26.89
CA LYS A 228 -7.03 -27.87 -27.41
C LYS A 228 -6.79 -29.30 -26.92
N ILE A 229 -7.63 -29.76 -26.02
CA ILE A 229 -7.61 -31.14 -25.57
C ILE A 229 -8.15 -32.01 -26.71
N TYR A 230 -7.31 -32.87 -27.27
CA TYR A 230 -7.71 -33.79 -28.32
C TYR A 230 -8.38 -35.03 -27.74
N PRO A 231 -9.25 -35.68 -28.49
CA PRO A 231 -10.00 -36.85 -28.01
C PRO A 231 -9.16 -37.98 -27.41
N ASN A 232 -7.90 -38.07 -27.80
CA ASN A 232 -6.99 -39.15 -27.36
C ASN A 232 -6.05 -38.73 -26.24
N ASP A 233 -6.05 -37.45 -25.85
CA ASP A 233 -5.20 -36.93 -24.77
C ASP A 233 -5.62 -37.48 -23.39
N PRO A 234 -4.69 -37.52 -22.41
CA PRO A 234 -5.06 -37.84 -21.04
C PRO A 234 -6.14 -36.88 -20.53
N CYS A 235 -7.15 -37.37 -19.85
CA CYS A 235 -8.20 -36.53 -19.35
C CYS A 235 -7.69 -35.61 -18.24
N PRO A 236 -7.92 -34.28 -18.31
CA PRO A 236 -7.44 -33.32 -17.32
C PRO A 236 -8.04 -33.50 -15.92
N CYS A 237 -9.08 -34.34 -15.77
CA CYS A 237 -9.63 -34.69 -14.46
C CYS A 237 -8.76 -35.66 -13.64
N GLY A 238 -7.59 -36.08 -14.15
CA GLY A 238 -6.66 -36.96 -13.45
C GLY A 238 -7.06 -38.42 -13.39
N SER A 239 -8.13 -38.86 -14.13
CA SER A 239 -8.64 -40.22 -14.12
C SER A 239 -7.74 -41.26 -14.84
N GLY A 240 -6.65 -40.82 -15.50
CA GLY A 240 -5.78 -41.67 -16.32
C GLY A 240 -6.42 -42.16 -17.63
N ARG A 241 -7.67 -41.79 -17.93
CA ARG A 241 -8.40 -42.17 -19.13
C ARG A 241 -8.21 -41.16 -20.25
N LYS A 242 -8.37 -41.60 -21.52
CA LYS A 242 -8.41 -40.68 -22.66
C LYS A 242 -9.63 -39.76 -22.56
N TYR A 243 -9.48 -38.48 -22.94
CA TYR A 243 -10.52 -37.44 -22.83
C TYR A 243 -11.87 -37.90 -23.42
N LYS A 244 -11.86 -38.47 -24.65
CA LYS A 244 -13.08 -39.00 -25.31
C LYS A 244 -13.78 -40.14 -24.56
N LYS A 245 -13.09 -40.80 -23.63
CA LYS A 245 -13.64 -41.90 -22.82
C LYS A 245 -13.94 -41.50 -21.38
N CYS A 246 -13.78 -40.19 -21.06
CA CYS A 246 -14.01 -39.62 -19.74
C CYS A 246 -14.85 -38.34 -19.84
N CYS A 247 -14.31 -37.17 -19.58
CA CYS A 247 -15.05 -35.90 -19.57
C CYS A 247 -15.45 -35.41 -20.97
N GLY A 248 -14.86 -35.93 -22.03
CA GLY A 248 -15.23 -35.66 -23.44
C GLY A 248 -16.31 -36.60 -24.02
N LYS A 249 -16.93 -37.46 -23.21
CA LYS A 249 -18.13 -38.20 -23.63
C LYS A 249 -19.33 -37.24 -23.68
N LYS A 250 -19.85 -36.97 -24.86
CA LYS A 250 -21.20 -36.44 -25.01
C LYS A 250 -22.23 -37.56 -24.81
#